data_5bfc999898d71905f027bcbe689610c9
#
_entry.id   5bfc999898d71905f027bcbe689610c9
#
_cell.length_a   1.000
_cell.length_b   1.000
_cell.length_c   1.000
_cell.angle_alpha   90.00
_cell.angle_beta   90.00
_cell.angle_gamma   90.00
#
_symmetry.space_group_name_H-M   'P 1'
#
loop_
_entity.id
_entity.type
_entity.pdbx_description
1 polymer ?
#
loop_
_entity_poly.entity_id
_entity_poly.type
_entity_poly.pdbx_seq_one_letter_code
_entity_poly.pdbx_strand_id
1 'polypeptide(L)'
;MKDFLSLASRRQSDRAFDPQRPVEKEKLQRILEAACIAPSACNSQPWHFIVVDDPELKNRVADATSNRVLGMNHFTKQAPVHILVVEERPNLTAGIGSWIKDKNFSHLDIGITAAHLVLAAEDERLGSCIVGWFDETKVRKLLDIPSGKRVLLDIVIGYSTQPDRPKKRKDLKEVISYNRY
;
A
#
# COMPACT_ATOMS: atom_id res chain seq x y z
N MET A 1 -14.12 -19.66 9.54
CA MET A 1 -12.94 -18.76 9.45
C MET A 1 -12.27 -19.06 8.12
N LYS A 2 -12.06 -18.04 7.27
CA LYS A 2 -11.27 -18.25 6.04
C LYS A 2 -9.83 -18.54 6.46
N ASP A 3 -9.20 -19.55 5.82
CA ASP A 3 -7.80 -19.86 6.08
C ASP A 3 -6.90 -18.70 5.63
N PHE A 4 -6.03 -18.22 6.53
CA PHE A 4 -5.11 -17.12 6.25
C PHE A 4 -4.14 -17.43 5.10
N LEU A 5 -3.64 -18.67 5.01
CA LEU A 5 -2.77 -19.08 3.90
C LEU A 5 -3.49 -19.00 2.56
N SER A 6 -4.76 -19.36 2.52
CA SER A 6 -5.60 -19.23 1.33
C SER A 6 -5.75 -17.76 0.93
N LEU A 7 -6.02 -16.85 1.88
CA LEU A 7 -6.10 -15.42 1.64
C LEU A 7 -4.78 -14.86 1.09
N ALA A 8 -3.68 -15.16 1.76
CA ALA A 8 -2.34 -14.70 1.36
C ALA A 8 -1.92 -15.25 -0.02
N SER A 9 -2.36 -16.47 -0.35
CA SER A 9 -2.09 -17.08 -1.65
C SER A 9 -2.86 -16.43 -2.79
N ARG A 10 -4.12 -16.03 -2.58
CA ARG A 10 -4.91 -15.32 -3.60
C ARG A 10 -4.41 -13.91 -3.84
N ARG A 11 -4.14 -13.14 -2.77
CA ARG A 11 -3.69 -11.75 -2.91
C ARG A 11 -2.56 -11.63 -3.94
N GLN A 12 -2.76 -10.85 -4.95
CA GLN A 12 -1.77 -10.56 -5.99
C GLN A 12 -1.63 -9.04 -6.22
N SER A 13 -0.59 -8.62 -6.94
CA SER A 13 -0.48 -7.23 -7.41
C SER A 13 -1.23 -7.11 -8.72
N ASP A 14 -2.44 -6.56 -8.66
CA ASP A 14 -3.30 -6.38 -9.82
C ASP A 14 -2.90 -5.14 -10.59
N ARG A 15 -2.88 -5.27 -11.92
CA ARG A 15 -2.51 -4.20 -12.85
C ARG A 15 -3.53 -4.01 -13.98
N ALA A 16 -4.74 -4.48 -13.75
CA ALA A 16 -5.90 -4.17 -14.57
C ALA A 16 -7.14 -4.16 -13.68
N PHE A 17 -7.91 -3.10 -13.77
CA PHE A 17 -9.10 -2.86 -12.95
C PHE A 17 -10.27 -2.49 -13.83
N ASP A 18 -11.48 -2.75 -13.36
CA ASP A 18 -12.72 -2.26 -13.97
C ASP A 18 -12.92 -0.77 -13.59
N PRO A 19 -12.72 0.17 -14.52
CA PRO A 19 -12.82 1.59 -14.22
C PRO A 19 -14.26 2.07 -14.05
N GLN A 20 -15.25 1.25 -14.42
CA GLN A 20 -16.67 1.59 -14.33
C GLN A 20 -17.28 1.13 -13.01
N ARG A 21 -16.57 0.30 -12.25
CA ARG A 21 -17.06 -0.27 -11.00
C ARG A 21 -16.44 0.43 -9.80
N PRO A 22 -17.20 1.29 -9.09
CA PRO A 22 -16.72 1.96 -7.88
C PRO A 22 -16.50 0.94 -6.75
N VAL A 23 -15.64 1.31 -5.80
CA VAL A 23 -15.48 0.56 -4.54
C VAL A 23 -16.52 1.08 -3.54
N GLU A 24 -17.22 0.16 -2.89
CA GLU A 24 -18.21 0.47 -1.86
C GLU A 24 -17.53 1.08 -0.64
N LYS A 25 -18.12 2.14 -0.09
CA LYS A 25 -17.57 2.88 1.05
C LYS A 25 -17.34 2.01 2.28
N GLU A 26 -18.26 1.08 2.52
CA GLU A 26 -18.22 0.15 3.66
C GLU A 26 -17.01 -0.83 3.53
N LYS A 27 -16.69 -1.28 2.32
CA LYS A 27 -15.50 -2.09 2.07
C LYS A 27 -14.23 -1.29 2.30
N LEU A 28 -14.18 -0.08 1.74
CA LEU A 28 -13.05 0.82 1.90
C LEU A 28 -12.80 1.14 3.38
N GLN A 29 -13.86 1.39 4.13
CA GLN A 29 -13.78 1.63 5.57
C GLN A 29 -13.16 0.43 6.32
N ARG A 30 -13.62 -0.80 6.07
CA ARG A 30 -13.06 -2.01 6.70
C ARG A 30 -11.59 -2.24 6.33
N ILE A 31 -11.21 -1.93 5.10
CA ILE A 31 -9.81 -2.01 4.64
C ILE A 31 -8.93 -1.02 5.41
N LEU A 32 -9.38 0.22 5.60
CA LEU A 32 -8.67 1.24 6.35
C LEU A 32 -8.60 0.91 7.85
N GLU A 33 -9.67 0.38 8.44
CA GLU A 33 -9.68 -0.11 9.82
C GLU A 33 -8.65 -1.22 10.02
N ALA A 34 -8.58 -2.19 9.10
CA ALA A 34 -7.57 -3.24 9.15
C ALA A 34 -6.14 -2.69 9.06
N ALA A 35 -5.91 -1.66 8.25
CA ALA A 35 -4.62 -0.98 8.17
C ALA A 35 -4.27 -0.24 9.45
N CYS A 36 -5.25 0.43 10.08
CA CYS A 36 -5.05 1.21 11.30
C CYS A 36 -4.72 0.36 12.54
N ILE A 37 -5.18 -0.90 12.61
CA ILE A 37 -4.85 -1.81 13.72
C ILE A 37 -3.53 -2.56 13.53
N ALA A 38 -2.78 -2.28 12.48
CA ALA A 38 -1.46 -2.87 12.26
C ALA A 38 -0.51 -2.53 13.43
N PRO A 39 0.35 -3.46 13.87
CA PRO A 39 1.34 -3.17 14.90
C PRO A 39 2.43 -2.22 14.38
N SER A 40 3.00 -1.44 15.30
CA SER A 40 4.13 -0.56 15.01
C SER A 40 5.10 -0.48 16.19
N ALA A 41 6.35 -0.12 15.92
CA ALA A 41 7.38 0.06 16.94
C ALA A 41 6.92 1.10 17.98
N CYS A 42 6.92 0.71 19.26
CA CYS A 42 6.44 1.55 20.38
C CYS A 42 5.02 2.13 20.14
N ASN A 43 4.17 1.41 19.41
CA ASN A 43 2.84 1.86 19.01
C ASN A 43 2.84 3.26 18.35
N SER A 44 3.86 3.53 17.57
CA SER A 44 4.13 4.86 16.99
C SER A 44 3.15 5.25 15.88
N GLN A 45 2.62 4.27 15.14
CA GLN A 45 1.66 4.44 14.06
C GLN A 45 2.09 5.54 13.08
N PRO A 46 3.30 5.42 12.47
CA PRO A 46 3.93 6.50 11.70
C PRO A 46 3.35 6.62 10.28
N TRP A 47 2.03 6.56 10.16
CA TRP A 47 1.31 6.62 8.88
C TRP A 47 0.11 7.54 8.95
N HIS A 48 -0.14 8.18 7.81
CA HIS A 48 -1.38 8.88 7.53
C HIS A 48 -1.87 8.45 6.14
N PHE A 49 -3.12 8.03 6.05
CA PHE A 49 -3.71 7.61 4.80
C PHE A 49 -4.50 8.75 4.16
N ILE A 50 -4.18 9.06 2.90
CA ILE A 50 -5.00 9.96 2.09
C ILE A 50 -5.72 9.09 1.06
N VAL A 51 -7.04 9.03 1.19
CA VAL A 51 -7.90 8.30 0.25
C VAL A 51 -8.35 9.24 -0.84
N VAL A 52 -8.10 8.87 -2.09
CA VAL A 52 -8.50 9.63 -3.27
C VAL A 52 -9.43 8.76 -4.11
N ASP A 53 -10.71 9.04 -4.05
CA ASP A 53 -11.80 8.38 -4.79
C ASP A 53 -12.59 9.37 -5.67
N ASP A 54 -12.30 10.66 -5.60
CA ASP A 54 -12.84 11.64 -6.54
C ASP A 54 -12.33 11.35 -7.96
N PRO A 55 -13.21 11.24 -8.95
CA PRO A 55 -12.85 10.79 -10.30
C PRO A 55 -11.85 11.68 -11.03
N GLU A 56 -11.88 12.99 -10.79
CA GLU A 56 -10.94 13.93 -11.40
C GLU A 56 -9.60 13.89 -10.69
N LEU A 57 -9.61 14.01 -9.37
CA LEU A 57 -8.41 14.03 -8.54
C LEU A 57 -7.63 12.71 -8.65
N LYS A 58 -8.32 11.55 -8.62
CA LYS A 58 -7.66 10.25 -8.78
C LYS A 58 -6.94 10.12 -10.12
N ASN A 59 -7.51 10.67 -11.20
CA ASN A 59 -6.85 10.64 -12.51
C ASN A 59 -5.57 11.49 -12.51
N ARG A 60 -5.58 12.63 -11.84
CA ARG A 60 -4.39 13.48 -11.67
C ARG A 60 -3.33 12.80 -10.80
N VAL A 61 -3.73 12.08 -9.75
CA VAL A 61 -2.83 11.25 -8.93
C VAL A 61 -2.24 10.14 -9.79
N ALA A 62 -3.05 9.41 -10.55
CA ALA A 62 -2.58 8.36 -11.44
C ALA A 62 -1.56 8.88 -12.49
N ASP A 63 -1.80 10.08 -13.05
CA ASP A 63 -0.84 10.71 -13.97
C ASP A 63 0.47 11.09 -13.26
N ALA A 64 0.44 11.44 -11.98
CA ALA A 64 1.63 11.72 -11.17
C ALA A 64 2.36 10.43 -10.71
N THR A 65 1.64 9.33 -10.55
CA THR A 65 2.23 8.03 -10.15
C THR A 65 2.65 7.17 -11.35
N SER A 66 2.29 7.54 -12.57
CA SER A 66 2.72 6.87 -13.80
C SER A 66 3.93 7.56 -14.44
N ASN A 67 4.71 6.79 -15.23
CA ASN A 67 5.79 7.32 -16.03
C ASN A 67 5.64 6.86 -17.49
N ARG A 68 5.31 7.82 -18.37
CA ARG A 68 5.10 7.54 -19.80
C ARG A 68 6.38 7.10 -20.51
N VAL A 69 7.52 7.68 -20.15
CA VAL A 69 8.81 7.38 -20.80
C VAL A 69 9.27 5.96 -20.47
N LEU A 70 9.10 5.54 -19.21
CA LEU A 70 9.49 4.20 -18.75
C LEU A 70 8.37 3.16 -18.91
N GLY A 71 7.18 3.55 -19.38
CA GLY A 71 6.06 2.64 -19.53
C GLY A 71 5.51 2.09 -18.20
N MET A 72 5.71 2.83 -17.08
CA MET A 72 5.42 2.31 -15.75
C MET A 72 4.11 2.85 -15.19
N ASN A 73 3.40 1.99 -14.46
CA ASN A 73 2.24 2.31 -13.62
C ASN A 73 1.01 2.88 -14.36
N HIS A 74 0.91 2.74 -15.68
CA HIS A 74 -0.25 3.25 -16.44
C HIS A 74 -1.59 2.66 -16.01
N PHE A 75 -1.56 1.46 -15.43
CA PHE A 75 -2.73 0.75 -14.94
C PHE A 75 -3.39 1.46 -13.75
N THR A 76 -2.65 2.30 -13.02
CA THR A 76 -3.19 3.00 -11.82
C THR A 76 -4.37 3.90 -12.17
N LYS A 77 -4.44 4.41 -13.41
CA LYS A 77 -5.56 5.21 -13.91
C LYS A 77 -6.88 4.44 -13.98
N GLN A 78 -6.83 3.11 -14.10
CA GLN A 78 -8.02 2.25 -14.14
C GLN A 78 -8.60 2.02 -12.73
N ALA A 79 -7.78 2.11 -11.69
CA ALA A 79 -8.24 1.91 -10.33
C ALA A 79 -9.16 3.06 -9.88
N PRO A 80 -10.32 2.76 -9.27
CA PRO A 80 -11.23 3.78 -8.78
C PRO A 80 -10.75 4.47 -7.50
N VAL A 81 -9.84 3.84 -6.73
CA VAL A 81 -9.34 4.37 -5.46
C VAL A 81 -7.82 4.32 -5.41
N HIS A 82 -7.22 5.41 -4.94
CA HIS A 82 -5.82 5.51 -4.54
C HIS A 82 -5.74 5.76 -3.04
N ILE A 83 -4.86 5.05 -2.34
CA ILE A 83 -4.55 5.29 -0.93
C ILE A 83 -3.08 5.65 -0.84
N LEU A 84 -2.80 6.94 -0.65
CA LEU A 84 -1.44 7.43 -0.47
C LEU A 84 -1.04 7.23 0.99
N VAL A 85 0.10 6.59 1.23
CA VAL A 85 0.64 6.37 2.57
C VAL A 85 1.71 7.41 2.83
N VAL A 86 1.36 8.39 3.65
CA VAL A 86 2.23 9.49 4.06
C VAL A 86 2.96 9.07 5.34
N GLU A 87 4.27 9.25 5.35
CA GLU A 87 5.09 9.03 6.55
C GLU A 87 4.87 10.14 7.57
N GLU A 88 4.44 9.75 8.76
CA GLU A 88 4.37 10.62 9.93
C GLU A 88 5.64 10.49 10.78
N ARG A 89 5.93 11.51 11.55
CA ARG A 89 7.05 11.46 12.50
C ARG A 89 6.76 10.39 13.54
N PRO A 90 7.72 9.49 13.81
CA PRO A 90 7.58 8.52 14.89
C PRO A 90 7.46 9.24 16.24
N ASN A 91 6.85 8.58 17.23
CA ASN A 91 6.86 9.08 18.59
C ASN A 91 8.31 9.14 19.12
N LEU A 92 8.51 9.90 20.21
CA LEU A 92 9.86 10.18 20.75
C LEU A 92 10.65 8.89 21.04
N THR A 93 10.01 7.87 21.59
CA THR A 93 10.63 6.60 21.96
C THR A 93 11.09 5.81 20.73
N ALA A 94 10.25 5.72 19.69
CA ALA A 94 10.59 5.05 18.44
C ALA A 94 11.66 5.84 17.66
N GLY A 95 11.63 7.17 17.72
CA GLY A 95 12.63 8.04 17.10
C GLY A 95 14.04 7.86 17.72
N ILE A 96 14.15 7.83 19.04
CA ILE A 96 15.42 7.58 19.74
C ILE A 96 15.93 6.17 19.43
N GLY A 97 15.07 5.16 19.48
CA GLY A 97 15.42 3.77 19.13
C GLY A 97 15.92 3.63 17.69
N SER A 98 15.31 4.33 16.75
CA SER A 98 15.71 4.37 15.35
C SER A 98 17.13 4.93 15.19
N TRP A 99 17.41 6.06 15.84
CA TRP A 99 18.73 6.70 15.79
C TRP A 99 19.85 5.85 16.41
N ILE A 100 19.60 5.24 17.59
CA ILE A 100 20.61 4.40 18.29
C ILE A 100 20.93 3.11 17.51
N LYS A 101 19.95 2.54 16.81
CA LYS A 101 20.09 1.23 16.15
C LYS A 101 20.34 1.32 14.64
N ASP A 102 20.42 2.53 14.07
CA ASP A 102 20.52 2.77 12.63
C ASP A 102 19.44 2.00 11.84
N LYS A 103 18.20 2.05 12.34
CA LYS A 103 17.04 1.38 11.74
C LYS A 103 15.91 2.36 11.50
N ASN A 104 15.39 2.39 10.29
CA ASN A 104 14.18 3.16 9.99
C ASN A 104 12.94 2.34 10.36
N PHE A 105 12.51 2.43 11.61
CA PHE A 105 11.30 1.72 12.09
C PHE A 105 10.03 2.19 11.37
N SER A 106 9.93 3.47 11.02
CA SER A 106 8.75 3.98 10.28
C SER A 106 8.54 3.24 8.96
N HIS A 107 9.60 2.98 8.22
CA HIS A 107 9.49 2.26 6.95
C HIS A 107 9.10 0.78 7.15
N LEU A 108 9.58 0.14 8.22
CA LEU A 108 9.16 -1.23 8.57
C LEU A 108 7.67 -1.24 8.95
N ASP A 109 7.24 -0.33 9.80
CA ASP A 109 5.86 -0.19 10.25
C ASP A 109 4.91 0.11 9.07
N ILE A 110 5.32 0.99 8.15
CA ILE A 110 4.56 1.29 6.92
C ILE A 110 4.45 0.05 6.02
N GLY A 111 5.50 -0.76 5.93
CA GLY A 111 5.41 -2.06 5.23
C GLY A 111 4.41 -3.02 5.86
N ILE A 112 4.33 -3.03 7.20
CA ILE A 112 3.38 -3.87 7.94
C ILE A 112 1.93 -3.40 7.68
N THR A 113 1.65 -2.10 7.84
CA THR A 113 0.30 -1.58 7.59
C THR A 113 -0.12 -1.73 6.12
N ALA A 114 0.80 -1.56 5.16
CA ALA A 114 0.53 -1.80 3.75
C ALA A 114 0.16 -3.28 3.48
N ALA A 115 0.80 -4.24 4.17
CA ALA A 115 0.43 -5.65 4.07
C ALA A 115 -0.98 -5.91 4.63
N HIS A 116 -1.37 -5.30 5.76
CA HIS A 116 -2.72 -5.39 6.29
C HIS A 116 -3.75 -4.85 5.29
N LEU A 117 -3.47 -3.68 4.71
CA LEU A 117 -4.35 -3.03 3.75
C LEU A 117 -4.63 -3.92 2.52
N VAL A 118 -3.57 -4.47 1.88
CA VAL A 118 -3.76 -5.29 0.67
C VAL A 118 -4.35 -6.67 0.96
N LEU A 119 -4.16 -7.21 2.17
CA LEU A 119 -4.81 -8.45 2.59
C LEU A 119 -6.29 -8.22 2.89
N ALA A 120 -6.63 -7.10 3.54
CA ALA A 120 -8.02 -6.72 3.76
C ALA A 120 -8.75 -6.45 2.44
N ALA A 121 -8.09 -5.80 1.47
CA ALA A 121 -8.66 -5.63 0.13
C ALA A 121 -8.99 -6.97 -0.52
N GLU A 122 -8.08 -7.96 -0.44
CA GLU A 122 -8.32 -9.32 -0.94
C GLU A 122 -9.49 -10.01 -0.20
N ASP A 123 -9.63 -9.82 1.12
CA ASP A 123 -10.74 -10.38 1.87
C ASP A 123 -12.10 -9.78 1.46
N GLU A 124 -12.10 -8.50 1.08
CA GLU A 124 -13.25 -7.79 0.49
C GLU A 124 -13.47 -8.10 -1.00
N ARG A 125 -12.69 -9.02 -1.58
CA ARG A 125 -12.74 -9.39 -3.01
C ARG A 125 -12.40 -8.24 -3.95
N LEU A 126 -11.47 -7.39 -3.51
CA LEU A 126 -10.91 -6.31 -4.30
C LEU A 126 -9.46 -6.61 -4.66
N GLY A 127 -9.09 -6.27 -5.88
CA GLY A 127 -7.71 -6.27 -6.32
C GLY A 127 -6.96 -5.06 -5.77
N SER A 128 -5.64 -5.21 -5.61
CA SER A 128 -4.78 -4.13 -5.15
C SER A 128 -3.37 -4.20 -5.74
N CYS A 129 -2.71 -3.05 -5.82
CA CYS A 129 -1.29 -2.99 -6.15
C CYS A 129 -0.58 -1.91 -5.33
N ILE A 130 0.54 -2.28 -4.71
CA ILE A 130 1.42 -1.33 -4.02
C ILE A 130 2.39 -0.74 -5.05
N VAL A 131 2.39 0.58 -5.18
CA VAL A 131 3.26 1.36 -6.05
C VAL A 131 4.19 2.19 -5.18
N GLY A 132 5.50 1.96 -5.29
CA GLY A 132 6.53 2.67 -4.52
C GLY A 132 7.41 3.59 -5.37
N TRP A 133 7.32 3.51 -6.70
CA TRP A 133 8.10 4.36 -7.59
C TRP A 133 7.21 5.30 -8.39
N PHE A 134 7.22 6.58 -8.01
CA PHE A 134 6.44 7.65 -8.64
C PHE A 134 7.07 9.03 -8.35
N ASP A 135 6.54 10.07 -8.98
CA ASP A 135 6.94 11.46 -8.72
C ASP A 135 6.30 11.97 -7.42
N GLU A 136 6.98 11.70 -6.29
CA GLU A 136 6.54 12.10 -4.95
C GLU A 136 6.29 13.61 -4.85
N THR A 137 7.10 14.42 -5.55
CA THR A 137 6.96 15.88 -5.51
C THR A 137 5.66 16.35 -6.15
N LYS A 138 5.29 15.74 -7.28
CA LYS A 138 4.00 16.05 -7.92
C LYS A 138 2.81 15.61 -7.07
N VAL A 139 2.88 14.40 -6.48
CA VAL A 139 1.82 13.89 -5.59
C VAL A 139 1.65 14.81 -4.38
N ARG A 140 2.73 15.20 -3.72
CA ARG A 140 2.66 16.13 -2.57
C ARG A 140 2.01 17.46 -2.93
N LYS A 141 2.39 18.06 -4.05
CA LYS A 141 1.80 19.33 -4.53
C LYS A 141 0.32 19.18 -4.87
N LEU A 142 -0.05 18.03 -5.46
CA LEU A 142 -1.43 17.77 -5.88
C LEU A 142 -2.39 17.58 -4.72
N LEU A 143 -1.89 17.02 -3.60
CA LEU A 143 -2.68 16.70 -2.42
C LEU A 143 -2.39 17.62 -1.22
N ASP A 144 -1.74 18.76 -1.45
CA ASP A 144 -1.38 19.75 -0.43
C ASP A 144 -0.61 19.15 0.77
N ILE A 145 0.20 18.10 0.51
CA ILE A 145 1.00 17.44 1.55
C ILE A 145 2.21 18.32 1.87
N PRO A 146 2.45 18.67 3.16
CA PRO A 146 3.58 19.49 3.56
C PRO A 146 4.92 18.99 3.03
N SER A 147 5.80 19.91 2.60
CA SER A 147 7.09 19.55 1.98
C SER A 147 8.03 18.74 2.87
N GLY A 148 7.87 18.81 4.19
CA GLY A 148 8.63 18.02 5.16
C GLY A 148 8.12 16.61 5.38
N LYS A 149 7.04 16.19 4.71
CA LYS A 149 6.50 14.83 4.78
C LYS A 149 6.84 14.05 3.51
N ARG A 150 6.99 12.73 3.66
CA ARG A 150 7.26 11.80 2.56
C ARG A 150 5.97 11.03 2.21
N VAL A 151 5.77 10.77 0.93
CA VAL A 151 4.74 9.86 0.45
C VAL A 151 5.44 8.59 -0.02
N LEU A 152 5.38 7.54 0.77
CA LEU A 152 6.19 6.35 0.52
C LEU A 152 5.52 5.37 -0.44
N LEU A 153 4.19 5.26 -0.39
CA LEU A 153 3.43 4.32 -1.20
C LEU A 153 2.16 4.97 -1.74
N ASP A 154 1.78 4.55 -2.95
CA ASP A 154 0.43 4.67 -3.49
C ASP A 154 -0.14 3.25 -3.60
N ILE A 155 -1.22 2.96 -2.90
CA ILE A 155 -1.88 1.65 -2.96
C ILE A 155 -3.19 1.82 -3.71
N VAL A 156 -3.22 1.27 -4.92
CA VAL A 156 -4.43 1.33 -5.76
C VAL A 156 -5.34 0.15 -5.46
N ILE A 157 -6.65 0.42 -5.42
CA ILE A 157 -7.69 -0.56 -5.10
C ILE A 157 -8.83 -0.46 -6.10
N GLY A 158 -9.37 -1.61 -6.47
CA GLY A 158 -10.53 -1.71 -7.35
C GLY A 158 -10.90 -3.16 -7.65
N TYR A 159 -11.90 -3.37 -8.48
CA TYR A 159 -12.26 -4.69 -8.96
C TYR A 159 -11.27 -5.14 -10.04
N SER A 160 -10.50 -6.19 -9.74
CA SER A 160 -9.53 -6.73 -10.70
C SER A 160 -10.23 -7.41 -11.88
N THR A 161 -9.73 -7.13 -13.09
CA THR A 161 -10.10 -7.84 -14.31
C THR A 161 -9.04 -8.86 -14.72
N GLN A 162 -7.98 -9.01 -13.91
CA GLN A 162 -6.92 -9.99 -14.16
C GLN A 162 -7.30 -11.36 -13.62
N PRO A 163 -6.93 -12.43 -14.34
CA PRO A 163 -7.03 -13.78 -13.79
C PRO A 163 -6.03 -14.00 -12.63
N ASP A 164 -6.36 -14.95 -11.79
CA ASP A 164 -5.43 -15.41 -10.76
C ASP A 164 -4.15 -15.96 -11.39
N ARG A 165 -3.01 -15.62 -10.80
CA ARG A 165 -1.68 -16.02 -11.28
C ARG A 165 -0.97 -16.90 -10.26
N PRO A 166 -0.31 -17.99 -10.71
CA PRO A 166 0.53 -18.80 -9.84
C PRO A 166 1.58 -17.94 -9.14
N LYS A 167 1.77 -18.13 -7.84
CA LYS A 167 2.80 -17.44 -7.08
C LYS A 167 4.18 -17.97 -7.45
N LYS A 168 5.06 -17.09 -7.90
CA LYS A 168 6.49 -17.40 -8.06
C LYS A 168 7.20 -16.96 -6.78
N ARG A 169 7.77 -17.88 -6.05
CA ARG A 169 8.53 -17.67 -4.81
C ARG A 169 9.78 -18.53 -4.83
N LYS A 170 10.76 -18.14 -4.05
CA LYS A 170 11.91 -18.98 -3.74
C LYS A 170 11.46 -20.23 -2.99
N ASP A 171 12.23 -21.31 -3.09
CA ASP A 171 12.01 -22.48 -2.25
C ASP A 171 12.15 -22.09 -0.76
N LEU A 172 11.37 -22.76 0.09
CA LEU A 172 11.43 -22.51 1.53
C LEU A 172 12.83 -22.73 2.10
N LYS A 173 13.57 -23.70 1.56
CA LYS A 173 14.95 -23.98 1.96
C LYS A 173 15.94 -22.86 1.64
N GLU A 174 15.61 -22.01 0.69
CA GLU A 174 16.47 -20.84 0.35
C GLU A 174 16.25 -19.64 1.27
N VAL A 175 15.15 -19.62 2.00
CA VAL A 175 14.72 -18.46 2.81
C VAL A 175 14.50 -18.78 4.27
N ILE A 176 14.64 -20.05 4.66
CA ILE A 176 14.46 -20.50 6.05
C ILE A 176 15.68 -21.29 6.49
N SER A 177 16.26 -20.89 7.60
CA SER A 177 17.28 -21.64 8.31
C SER A 177 16.84 -21.82 9.77
N TYR A 178 17.22 -22.96 10.37
CA TYR A 178 16.93 -23.25 11.77
C TYR A 178 18.19 -23.08 12.61
N ASN A 179 18.07 -22.29 13.68
CA ASN A 179 19.11 -22.01 14.69
C ASN A 179 20.33 -21.23 14.21
N ARG A 180 20.74 -21.36 12.95
CA ARG A 180 21.90 -20.67 12.34
C ARG A 180 21.55 -20.27 10.92
N TYR A 181 22.26 -19.26 10.40
CA TYR A 181 22.18 -18.88 8.98
C TYR A 181 22.77 -19.97 8.11
#